data_30f7b5946418b04d4388cd5a273f2875
#
_entry.id   30f7b5946418b04d4388cd5a273f2875
#
_cell.length_a   1.000
_cell.length_b   1.000
_cell.length_c   1.000
_cell.angle_alpha   90.00
_cell.angle_beta   90.00
_cell.angle_gamma   90.00
#
_symmetry.space_group_name_H-M   'P 1'
#
loop_
_entity.id
_entity.type
_entity.pdbx_description
1 polymer ?
#
loop_
_entity_poly.entity_id
_entity_poly.type
_entity_poly.pdbx_seq_one_letter_code
_entity_poly.pdbx_strand_id
1 'polypeptide(L)'
;MKHSLETAATCTTWIEADMSRVERTRREAGLTALPFVARATIDALREYPALNAWLEGDQHTVHSDVNLGIAVSLGEDGLIVPVIQSAQDLSPEGLSKRIKELARAARSRQLRPDDVQGGTFTITNPGQFGSVMATPVINQPQVAILDLEAVVKRPVVVTDEDGNDSIAIRPMTVLGLSWDHRALDGALAAQFLAAVKRRLESV
;
A
#
# COMPACT_ATOMS: atom_id res chain seq x y z
N MET A 1 15.97 7.42 2.44
CA MET A 1 15.06 8.04 3.44
C MET A 1 15.52 9.44 3.86
N LYS A 2 16.77 9.69 4.36
CA LYS A 2 17.22 11.04 4.72
C LYS A 2 17.06 12.03 3.53
N HIS A 3 17.55 11.67 2.36
CA HIS A 3 17.38 12.46 1.14
C HIS A 3 15.91 12.78 0.82
N SER A 4 14.99 11.83 1.01
CA SER A 4 13.55 12.05 0.81
C SER A 4 12.97 13.10 1.77
N LEU A 5 13.39 13.10 3.05
CA LEU A 5 12.95 14.08 4.03
C LEU A 5 13.47 15.50 3.74
N GLU A 6 14.61 15.60 3.04
CA GLU A 6 15.24 16.88 2.68
C GLU A 6 14.73 17.47 1.37
N THR A 7 14.15 16.64 0.48
CA THR A 7 13.84 17.06 -0.90
C THR A 7 12.38 16.93 -1.30
N ALA A 8 11.62 15.96 -0.74
CA ALA A 8 10.22 15.78 -1.09
C ALA A 8 9.32 16.80 -0.37
N ALA A 9 8.37 17.39 -1.10
CA ALA A 9 7.27 18.16 -0.50
C ALA A 9 6.18 17.18 -0.03
N THR A 10 6.47 16.42 1.03
CA THR A 10 5.63 15.30 1.47
C THR A 10 4.32 15.78 2.09
N CYS A 11 3.21 15.29 1.55
CA CYS A 11 1.88 15.34 2.15
C CYS A 11 1.39 13.92 2.45
N THR A 12 0.46 13.77 3.39
CA THR A 12 -0.18 12.47 3.65
C THR A 12 -1.69 12.63 3.69
N THR A 13 -2.38 11.72 3.02
CA THR A 13 -3.84 11.61 2.99
C THR A 13 -4.24 10.27 3.56
N TRP A 14 -5.31 10.22 4.37
CA TRP A 14 -5.80 8.97 4.98
C TRP A 14 -7.24 8.71 4.60
N ILE A 15 -7.62 7.43 4.57
CA ILE A 15 -9.00 6.97 4.41
C ILE A 15 -9.24 5.73 5.27
N GLU A 16 -10.41 5.61 5.85
CA GLU A 16 -10.84 4.38 6.51
C GLU A 16 -11.46 3.42 5.50
N ALA A 17 -11.15 2.12 5.61
CA ALA A 17 -11.71 1.07 4.78
C ALA A 17 -12.30 -0.07 5.64
N ASP A 18 -13.49 -0.53 5.27
CA ASP A 18 -14.12 -1.73 5.85
C ASP A 18 -13.48 -2.98 5.24
N MET A 19 -12.82 -3.75 6.07
CA MET A 19 -12.11 -4.97 5.68
C MET A 19 -12.98 -6.24 5.81
N SER A 20 -14.28 -6.11 6.04
CA SER A 20 -15.18 -7.28 6.30
C SER A 20 -15.12 -8.30 5.18
N ARG A 21 -15.12 -7.89 3.93
CA ARG A 21 -15.03 -8.78 2.77
C ARG A 21 -13.65 -9.39 2.64
N VAL A 22 -12.59 -8.58 2.74
CA VAL A 22 -11.21 -9.06 2.75
C VAL A 22 -10.99 -10.07 3.88
N GLU A 23 -11.49 -9.81 5.08
CA GLU A 23 -11.36 -10.71 6.23
C GLU A 23 -12.04 -12.08 6.01
N ARG A 24 -13.16 -12.10 5.31
CA ARG A 24 -13.84 -13.35 4.93
C ARG A 24 -13.03 -14.10 3.86
N THR A 25 -12.75 -13.44 2.74
CA THR A 25 -12.08 -14.04 1.58
C THR A 25 -10.67 -14.54 1.94
N ARG A 26 -9.89 -13.74 2.70
CA ARG A 26 -8.54 -14.16 3.11
C ARG A 26 -8.52 -15.40 4.00
N ARG A 27 -9.56 -15.58 4.87
CA ARG A 27 -9.66 -16.77 5.72
C ARG A 27 -9.97 -18.02 4.90
N GLU A 28 -10.88 -17.92 3.93
CA GLU A 28 -11.22 -18.99 3.00
C GLU A 28 -10.02 -19.40 2.15
N ALA A 29 -9.22 -18.40 1.69
CA ALA A 29 -8.01 -18.62 0.90
C ALA A 29 -6.75 -18.99 1.72
N GLY A 30 -6.78 -18.91 3.06
CA GLY A 30 -5.60 -19.10 3.92
C GLY A 30 -4.52 -18.03 3.75
N LEU A 31 -4.93 -16.81 3.41
CA LEU A 31 -4.03 -15.68 3.14
C LEU A 31 -4.06 -14.61 4.26
N THR A 32 -3.10 -13.69 4.22
CA THR A 32 -3.12 -12.44 5.01
C THR A 32 -3.86 -11.33 4.25
N ALA A 33 -4.12 -10.19 4.89
CA ALA A 33 -4.77 -9.05 4.22
C ALA A 33 -3.87 -8.36 3.18
N LEU A 34 -2.56 -8.34 3.40
CA LEU A 34 -1.60 -7.59 2.57
C LEU A 34 -1.66 -7.93 1.06
N PRO A 35 -1.76 -9.19 0.60
CA PRO A 35 -1.92 -9.52 -0.82
C PRO A 35 -3.17 -8.91 -1.47
N PHE A 36 -4.27 -8.80 -0.74
CA PHE A 36 -5.50 -8.16 -1.23
C PHE A 36 -5.34 -6.65 -1.34
N VAL A 37 -4.69 -6.02 -0.34
CA VAL A 37 -4.34 -4.60 -0.40
C VAL A 37 -3.38 -4.34 -1.56
N ALA A 38 -2.37 -5.18 -1.74
CA ALA A 38 -1.44 -5.08 -2.87
C ALA A 38 -2.17 -5.18 -4.22
N ARG A 39 -3.09 -6.13 -4.39
CA ARG A 39 -3.87 -6.27 -5.62
C ARG A 39 -4.75 -5.04 -5.87
N ALA A 40 -5.50 -4.58 -4.86
CA ALA A 40 -6.33 -3.39 -4.95
C ALA A 40 -5.50 -2.13 -5.30
N THR A 41 -4.30 -2.01 -4.73
CA THR A 41 -3.35 -0.93 -5.01
C THR A 41 -2.86 -0.98 -6.46
N ILE A 42 -2.44 -2.15 -6.94
CA ILE A 42 -1.97 -2.34 -8.32
C ILE A 42 -3.07 -1.96 -9.31
N ASP A 43 -4.32 -2.38 -9.07
CA ASP A 43 -5.44 -2.06 -9.95
C ASP A 43 -5.78 -0.56 -9.92
N ALA A 44 -5.62 0.09 -8.76
CA ALA A 44 -5.78 1.53 -8.64
C ALA A 44 -4.64 2.30 -9.34
N LEU A 45 -3.38 1.82 -9.29
CA LEU A 45 -2.26 2.43 -10.02
C LEU A 45 -2.45 2.41 -11.54
N ARG A 46 -3.14 1.40 -12.07
CA ARG A 46 -3.50 1.34 -13.49
C ARG A 46 -4.59 2.36 -13.86
N GLU A 47 -5.47 2.70 -12.94
CA GLU A 47 -6.50 3.75 -13.10
C GLU A 47 -5.91 5.15 -12.89
N TYR A 48 -4.91 5.26 -12.00
CA TYR A 48 -4.24 6.52 -11.65
C TYR A 48 -2.73 6.43 -11.90
N PRO A 49 -2.28 6.35 -13.17
CA PRO A 49 -0.89 6.03 -13.51
C PRO A 49 0.12 7.08 -13.04
N ALA A 50 -0.28 8.32 -12.79
CA ALA A 50 0.59 9.37 -12.27
C ALA A 50 1.19 9.03 -10.89
N LEU A 51 0.60 8.10 -10.13
CA LEU A 51 1.15 7.62 -8.87
C LEU A 51 2.17 6.49 -9.06
N ASN A 52 2.16 5.80 -10.21
CA ASN A 52 3.13 4.76 -10.56
C ASN A 52 4.32 5.41 -11.29
N ALA A 53 5.04 6.27 -10.61
CA ALA A 53 5.99 7.17 -11.25
C ALA A 53 7.21 7.46 -10.38
N TRP A 54 8.26 7.96 -11.04
CA TRP A 54 9.44 8.54 -10.43
C TRP A 54 9.48 10.05 -10.64
N LEU A 55 10.03 10.75 -9.67
CA LEU A 55 10.39 12.17 -9.79
C LEU A 55 11.89 12.32 -9.55
N GLU A 56 12.62 12.68 -10.61
CA GLU A 56 14.07 12.90 -10.61
C GLU A 56 14.36 14.34 -11.08
N GLY A 57 14.75 15.21 -10.13
CA GLY A 57 14.76 16.65 -10.39
C GLY A 57 13.36 17.15 -10.73
N ASP A 58 13.20 17.71 -11.94
CA ASP A 58 11.92 18.19 -12.47
C ASP A 58 11.26 17.19 -13.44
N GLN A 59 11.87 16.03 -13.65
CA GLN A 59 11.35 15.01 -14.55
C GLN A 59 10.43 14.04 -13.83
N HIS A 60 9.14 14.03 -14.19
CA HIS A 60 8.14 13.07 -13.75
C HIS A 60 7.99 11.96 -14.79
N THR A 61 8.44 10.75 -14.46
CA THR A 61 8.43 9.59 -15.35
C THR A 61 7.39 8.59 -14.89
N VAL A 62 6.32 8.42 -15.66
CA VAL A 62 5.26 7.42 -15.41
C VAL A 62 5.68 6.07 -15.99
N HIS A 63 5.48 5.00 -15.21
CA HIS A 63 5.80 3.63 -15.59
C HIS A 63 4.54 2.85 -15.97
N SER A 64 4.62 2.04 -17.05
CA SER A 64 3.54 1.15 -17.48
C SER A 64 3.41 -0.07 -16.58
N ASP A 65 4.56 -0.65 -16.17
CA ASP A 65 4.61 -1.79 -15.27
C ASP A 65 4.59 -1.33 -13.82
N VAL A 66 3.88 -2.09 -13.00
CA VAL A 66 3.89 -1.88 -11.54
C VAL A 66 4.94 -2.79 -10.92
N ASN A 67 6.08 -2.21 -10.59
CA ASN A 67 7.12 -2.87 -9.81
C ASN A 67 6.93 -2.51 -8.34
N LEU A 68 6.30 -3.44 -7.60
CA LEU A 68 5.78 -3.15 -6.26
C LEU A 68 6.83 -3.43 -5.18
N GLY A 69 7.31 -2.38 -4.52
CA GLY A 69 8.12 -2.48 -3.32
C GLY A 69 7.27 -2.87 -2.11
N ILE A 70 7.77 -3.81 -1.30
CA ILE A 70 7.16 -4.20 -0.02
C ILE A 70 8.16 -3.94 1.10
N ALA A 71 7.81 -3.05 2.03
CA ALA A 71 8.70 -2.75 3.14
C ALA A 71 8.80 -3.94 4.11
N VAL A 72 10.01 -4.41 4.36
CA VAL A 72 10.32 -5.55 5.25
C VAL A 72 11.22 -5.08 6.38
N SER A 73 10.75 -5.23 7.61
CA SER A 73 11.56 -4.99 8.80
C SER A 73 12.59 -6.10 9.00
N LEU A 74 13.81 -5.68 9.29
CA LEU A 74 14.94 -6.54 9.66
C LEU A 74 15.23 -6.46 11.17
N GLY A 75 14.27 -5.98 11.96
CA GLY A 75 14.44 -5.73 13.39
C GLY A 75 15.40 -4.57 13.64
N GLU A 76 16.42 -4.80 14.48
CA GLU A 76 17.44 -3.78 14.80
C GLU A 76 18.33 -3.39 13.61
N ASP A 77 18.42 -4.25 12.60
CA ASP A 77 19.18 -3.99 11.36
C ASP A 77 18.47 -3.01 10.39
N GLY A 78 17.26 -2.54 10.76
CA GLY A 78 16.54 -1.50 10.01
C GLY A 78 15.46 -2.04 9.06
N LEU A 79 15.36 -1.45 7.87
CA LEU A 79 14.30 -1.71 6.89
C LEU A 79 14.92 -1.89 5.50
N ILE A 80 14.37 -2.83 4.73
CA ILE A 80 14.68 -2.99 3.31
C ILE A 80 13.37 -3.09 2.51
N VAL A 81 13.40 -2.66 1.25
CA VAL A 81 12.22 -2.66 0.37
C VAL A 81 12.50 -3.53 -0.86
N PRO A 82 12.35 -4.86 -0.76
CA PRO A 82 12.40 -5.72 -1.94
C PRO A 82 11.22 -5.43 -2.89
N VAL A 83 11.45 -5.68 -4.19
CA VAL A 83 10.55 -5.31 -5.29
C VAL A 83 10.01 -6.56 -5.98
N ILE A 84 8.71 -6.61 -6.16
CA ILE A 84 8.03 -7.58 -7.00
C ILE A 84 7.92 -6.97 -8.39
N GLN A 85 8.71 -7.46 -9.33
CA GLN A 85 8.70 -7.02 -10.72
C GLN A 85 7.39 -7.45 -11.39
N SER A 86 6.83 -6.60 -12.26
CA SER A 86 5.59 -6.84 -13.03
C SER A 86 4.45 -7.38 -12.16
N ALA A 87 4.25 -6.75 -10.99
CA ALA A 87 3.28 -7.22 -9.99
C ALA A 87 1.84 -7.23 -10.51
N GLN A 88 1.53 -6.46 -11.57
CA GLN A 88 0.23 -6.45 -12.24
C GLN A 88 -0.19 -7.83 -12.78
N ASP A 89 0.76 -8.71 -13.07
CA ASP A 89 0.51 -10.04 -13.66
C ASP A 89 0.17 -11.11 -12.61
N LEU A 90 0.22 -10.76 -11.32
CA LEU A 90 0.04 -11.70 -10.22
C LEU A 90 -1.35 -11.60 -9.57
N SER A 91 -1.95 -12.77 -9.30
CA SER A 91 -3.13 -12.88 -8.43
C SER A 91 -2.78 -12.60 -6.95
N PRO A 92 -3.77 -12.44 -6.06
CA PRO A 92 -3.49 -12.33 -4.61
C PRO A 92 -2.65 -13.49 -4.06
N GLU A 93 -2.85 -14.72 -4.55
CA GLU A 93 -2.07 -15.89 -4.17
C GLU A 93 -0.62 -15.79 -4.67
N GLY A 94 -0.45 -15.33 -5.92
CA GLY A 94 0.87 -15.08 -6.52
C GLY A 94 1.63 -13.99 -5.75
N LEU A 95 0.95 -12.89 -5.43
CA LEU A 95 1.50 -11.82 -4.59
C LEU A 95 1.88 -12.33 -3.20
N SER A 96 1.00 -13.12 -2.54
CA SER A 96 1.30 -13.71 -1.24
C SER A 96 2.55 -14.57 -1.25
N LYS A 97 2.72 -15.39 -2.30
CA LYS A 97 3.90 -16.24 -2.48
C LYS A 97 5.17 -15.38 -2.61
N ARG A 98 5.16 -14.39 -3.51
CA ARG A 98 6.31 -13.51 -3.75
C ARG A 98 6.66 -12.66 -2.54
N ILE A 99 5.67 -12.10 -1.83
CA ILE A 99 5.89 -11.35 -0.59
C ILE A 99 6.60 -12.23 0.45
N LYS A 100 6.15 -13.48 0.66
CA LYS A 100 6.74 -14.41 1.62
C LYS A 100 8.19 -14.79 1.23
N GLU A 101 8.44 -15.06 -0.06
CA GLU A 101 9.77 -15.39 -0.58
C GLU A 101 10.76 -14.24 -0.35
N LEU A 102 10.39 -13.02 -0.78
CA LEU A 102 11.23 -11.84 -0.63
C LEU A 102 11.45 -11.45 0.83
N ALA A 103 10.42 -11.54 1.68
CA ALA A 103 10.58 -11.28 3.11
C ALA A 103 11.50 -12.29 3.80
N ARG A 104 11.47 -13.58 3.38
CA ARG A 104 12.39 -14.61 3.87
C ARG A 104 13.81 -14.31 3.41
N ALA A 105 14.01 -14.04 2.11
CA ALA A 105 15.32 -13.70 1.55
C ALA A 105 15.92 -12.44 2.21
N ALA A 106 15.09 -11.43 2.49
CA ALA A 106 15.49 -10.23 3.21
C ALA A 106 16.05 -10.54 4.60
N ARG A 107 15.29 -11.30 5.40
CA ARG A 107 15.69 -11.65 6.78
C ARG A 107 16.91 -12.59 6.84
N SER A 108 17.09 -13.43 5.82
CA SER A 108 18.28 -14.30 5.71
C SER A 108 19.45 -13.65 4.97
N ARG A 109 19.36 -12.36 4.61
CA ARG A 109 20.38 -11.60 3.86
C ARG A 109 20.75 -12.24 2.52
N GLN A 110 19.75 -12.82 1.82
CA GLN A 110 19.92 -13.53 0.55
C GLN A 110 19.24 -12.80 -0.63
N LEU A 111 18.86 -11.53 -0.45
CA LEU A 111 18.35 -10.71 -1.56
C LEU A 111 19.48 -10.46 -2.57
N ARG A 112 19.14 -10.58 -3.84
CA ARG A 112 20.02 -10.18 -4.95
C ARG A 112 19.90 -8.66 -5.19
N PRO A 113 20.90 -8.03 -5.81
CA PRO A 113 20.81 -6.60 -6.16
C PRO A 113 19.53 -6.24 -6.93
N ASP A 114 19.11 -7.08 -7.86
CA ASP A 114 17.91 -6.87 -8.68
C ASP A 114 16.61 -6.96 -7.87
N ASP A 115 16.62 -7.63 -6.72
CA ASP A 115 15.43 -7.77 -5.86
C ASP A 115 15.13 -6.47 -5.09
N VAL A 116 15.96 -5.44 -5.16
CA VAL A 116 15.78 -4.17 -4.43
C VAL A 116 15.81 -2.92 -5.33
N GLN A 117 15.80 -3.11 -6.66
CA GLN A 117 15.89 -2.04 -7.65
C GLN A 117 14.65 -1.97 -8.52
N GLY A 118 14.45 -0.80 -9.16
CA GLY A 118 13.40 -0.61 -10.16
C GLY A 118 11.98 -0.56 -9.62
N GLY A 119 11.79 -0.41 -8.31
CA GLY A 119 10.46 -0.24 -7.72
C GLY A 119 9.80 1.05 -8.16
N THR A 120 8.51 1.01 -8.53
CA THR A 120 7.75 2.18 -9.02
C THR A 120 6.75 2.70 -8.00
N PHE A 121 6.36 1.86 -7.04
CA PHE A 121 5.48 2.20 -5.92
C PHE A 121 5.82 1.29 -4.73
N THR A 122 5.58 1.75 -3.50
CA THR A 122 5.88 0.98 -2.29
C THR A 122 4.64 0.83 -1.41
N ILE A 123 4.49 -0.35 -0.79
CA ILE A 123 3.55 -0.56 0.33
C ILE A 123 4.37 -0.84 1.59
N THR A 124 4.04 -0.13 2.67
CA THR A 124 4.49 -0.43 4.03
C THR A 124 3.33 -0.94 4.87
N ASN A 125 3.62 -1.79 5.87
CA ASN A 125 2.60 -2.40 6.74
C ASN A 125 3.03 -2.34 8.21
N PRO A 126 3.00 -1.16 8.84
CA PRO A 126 3.24 -1.03 10.28
C PRO A 126 2.08 -1.57 11.12
N GLY A 127 0.90 -1.75 10.53
CA GLY A 127 -0.26 -2.35 11.18
C GLY A 127 -0.03 -3.75 11.73
N GLN A 128 0.92 -4.52 11.16
CA GLN A 128 1.34 -5.80 11.74
C GLN A 128 1.97 -5.68 13.14
N PHE A 129 2.42 -4.49 13.52
CA PHE A 129 2.97 -4.15 14.85
C PHE A 129 1.97 -3.38 15.72
N GLY A 130 0.72 -3.20 15.25
CA GLY A 130 -0.35 -2.53 15.99
C GLY A 130 -0.48 -1.03 15.73
N SER A 131 0.27 -0.48 14.79
CA SER A 131 0.08 0.92 14.35
C SER A 131 -1.33 1.12 13.80
N VAL A 132 -1.91 2.30 14.03
CA VAL A 132 -3.25 2.66 13.57
C VAL A 132 -3.26 3.89 12.67
N MET A 133 -2.17 4.65 12.64
CA MET A 133 -1.97 5.80 11.78
C MET A 133 -0.48 6.17 11.74
N ALA A 134 0.10 6.26 10.55
CA ALA A 134 1.48 6.68 10.34
C ALA A 134 1.61 7.61 9.12
N THR A 135 2.77 8.24 8.99
CA THR A 135 3.15 9.07 7.84
C THR A 135 4.45 8.51 7.28
N PRO A 136 4.38 7.50 6.39
CA PRO A 136 5.58 6.85 5.88
C PRO A 136 6.41 7.81 5.03
N VAL A 137 7.73 7.63 5.08
CA VAL A 137 8.68 8.38 4.23
C VAL A 137 8.68 7.78 2.84
N ILE A 138 8.53 8.63 1.82
CA ILE A 138 8.51 8.21 0.42
C ILE A 138 9.86 7.57 0.05
N ASN A 139 9.81 6.43 -0.63
CA ASN A 139 10.99 5.71 -1.13
C ASN A 139 11.40 6.28 -2.50
N GLN A 140 12.04 7.45 -2.50
CA GLN A 140 12.48 8.10 -3.74
C GLN A 140 13.36 7.17 -4.59
N PRO A 141 13.28 7.28 -5.95
CA PRO A 141 12.62 8.34 -6.74
C PRO A 141 11.11 8.19 -6.90
N GLN A 142 10.46 7.20 -6.28
CA GLN A 142 9.01 7.04 -6.29
C GLN A 142 8.31 8.29 -5.76
N VAL A 143 7.11 8.58 -6.28
CA VAL A 143 6.34 9.77 -5.90
C VAL A 143 5.38 9.55 -4.74
N ALA A 144 5.12 8.29 -4.38
CA ALA A 144 4.19 7.94 -3.30
C ALA A 144 4.50 6.60 -2.65
N ILE A 145 3.94 6.40 -1.45
CA ILE A 145 3.99 5.16 -0.66
C ILE A 145 2.65 4.97 0.05
N LEU A 146 2.08 3.76 -0.05
CA LEU A 146 0.87 3.38 0.68
C LEU A 146 1.22 2.74 2.01
N ASP A 147 0.46 3.12 3.02
CA ASP A 147 0.55 2.60 4.38
C ASP A 147 -0.69 1.78 4.71
N LEU A 148 -0.49 0.53 5.17
CA LEU A 148 -1.54 -0.35 5.68
C LEU A 148 -1.43 -0.43 7.20
N GLU A 149 -2.44 0.07 7.88
CA GLU A 149 -2.50 0.05 9.33
C GLU A 149 -3.22 -1.19 9.87
N ALA A 150 -3.23 -1.34 11.20
CA ALA A 150 -3.84 -2.48 11.85
C ALA A 150 -5.34 -2.59 11.51
N VAL A 151 -5.79 -3.81 11.20
CA VAL A 151 -7.22 -4.11 11.07
C VAL A 151 -7.79 -4.34 12.47
N VAL A 152 -8.60 -3.40 12.93
CA VAL A 152 -9.19 -3.42 14.27
C VAL A 152 -10.72 -3.32 14.20
N LYS A 153 -11.42 -3.99 15.14
CA LYS A 153 -12.87 -3.85 15.23
C LYS A 153 -13.23 -2.48 15.76
N ARG A 154 -14.09 -1.76 15.03
CA ARG A 154 -14.61 -0.44 15.41
C ARG A 154 -16.13 -0.39 15.27
N PRO A 155 -16.84 0.37 16.12
CA PRO A 155 -18.22 0.74 15.87
C PRO A 155 -18.25 1.71 14.69
N VAL A 156 -19.10 1.43 13.70
CA VAL A 156 -19.30 2.29 12.54
C VAL A 156 -20.79 2.47 12.29
N VAL A 157 -21.16 3.60 11.73
CA VAL A 157 -22.52 3.82 11.24
C VAL A 157 -22.67 3.07 9.92
N VAL A 158 -23.74 2.29 9.80
CA VAL A 158 -24.18 1.66 8.56
C VAL A 158 -25.59 2.14 8.25
N THR A 159 -25.80 2.61 7.03
CA THR A 159 -27.09 3.08 6.53
C THR A 159 -27.73 1.97 5.69
N ASP A 160 -28.98 1.61 5.97
CA ASP A 160 -29.74 0.61 5.19
C ASP A 160 -30.31 1.23 3.89
N GLU A 161 -31.00 0.40 3.08
CA GLU A 161 -31.57 0.82 1.80
C GLU A 161 -32.69 1.87 1.96
N ASP A 162 -33.33 1.94 3.14
CA ASP A 162 -34.36 2.91 3.48
C ASP A 162 -33.78 4.22 4.05
N GLY A 163 -32.44 4.30 4.21
CA GLY A 163 -31.75 5.48 4.74
C GLY A 163 -31.70 5.52 6.28
N ASN A 164 -32.01 4.43 6.99
CA ASN A 164 -31.92 4.41 8.46
C ASN A 164 -30.49 4.04 8.90
N ASP A 165 -30.00 4.78 9.88
CA ASP A 165 -28.68 4.55 10.47
C ASP A 165 -28.74 3.56 11.62
N SER A 166 -27.74 2.67 11.67
CA SER A 166 -27.52 1.75 12.78
C SER A 166 -26.02 1.65 13.09
N ILE A 167 -25.68 1.17 14.29
CA ILE A 167 -24.29 0.94 14.66
C ILE A 167 -23.95 -0.52 14.43
N ALA A 168 -22.90 -0.78 13.63
CA ALA A 168 -22.35 -2.11 13.43
C ALA A 168 -20.89 -2.17 13.89
N ILE A 169 -20.42 -3.35 14.30
CA ILE A 169 -19.01 -3.61 14.57
C ILE A 169 -18.39 -4.16 13.29
N ARG A 170 -17.39 -3.41 12.75
CA ARG A 170 -16.67 -3.78 11.52
C ARG A 170 -15.16 -3.86 11.75
N PRO A 171 -14.47 -4.78 11.06
CA PRO A 171 -13.00 -4.75 10.99
C PRO A 171 -12.58 -3.60 10.08
N MET A 172 -12.05 -2.54 10.65
CA MET A 172 -11.65 -1.32 9.95
C MET A 172 -10.13 -1.21 9.92
N THR A 173 -9.60 -0.68 8.83
CA THR A 173 -8.20 -0.23 8.75
C THR A 173 -8.14 1.22 8.28
N VAL A 174 -7.07 1.90 8.63
CA VAL A 174 -6.68 3.16 7.99
C VAL A 174 -5.69 2.84 6.89
N LEU A 175 -5.89 3.41 5.72
CA LEU A 175 -4.92 3.45 4.63
C LEU A 175 -4.36 4.86 4.57
N GLY A 176 -3.04 4.99 4.68
CA GLY A 176 -2.32 6.24 4.52
C GLY A 176 -1.60 6.27 3.18
N LEU A 177 -1.59 7.40 2.51
CA LEU A 177 -0.79 7.64 1.31
C LEU A 177 0.09 8.85 1.56
N SER A 178 1.40 8.65 1.69
CA SER A 178 2.36 9.76 1.63
C SER A 178 2.77 9.96 0.17
N TRP A 179 2.76 11.21 -0.29
CA TRP A 179 2.99 11.57 -1.68
C TRP A 179 3.73 12.92 -1.79
N ASP A 180 4.44 13.11 -2.91
CA ASP A 180 5.24 14.30 -3.17
C ASP A 180 4.42 15.35 -3.93
N HIS A 181 4.16 16.49 -3.28
CA HIS A 181 3.33 17.57 -3.85
C HIS A 181 3.98 18.28 -5.05
N ARG A 182 5.22 17.97 -5.35
CA ARG A 182 5.87 18.44 -6.58
C ARG A 182 5.42 17.65 -7.81
N ALA A 183 4.97 16.40 -7.62
CA ALA A 183 4.54 15.50 -8.69
C ALA A 183 3.02 15.29 -8.73
N LEU A 184 2.34 15.39 -7.60
CA LEU A 184 0.92 15.02 -7.42
C LEU A 184 0.18 16.14 -6.68
N ASP A 185 -1.15 16.09 -6.74
CA ASP A 185 -2.03 16.95 -5.94
C ASP A 185 -2.95 16.15 -4.99
N GLY A 186 -3.57 16.87 -4.05
CA GLY A 186 -4.41 16.27 -3.02
C GLY A 186 -5.68 15.62 -3.57
N ALA A 187 -6.26 16.12 -4.67
CA ALA A 187 -7.45 15.54 -5.28
C ALA A 187 -7.13 14.17 -5.89
N LEU A 188 -6.02 14.07 -6.62
CA LEU A 188 -5.54 12.82 -7.20
C LEU A 188 -5.21 11.79 -6.12
N ALA A 189 -4.53 12.21 -5.04
CA ALA A 189 -4.20 11.33 -3.91
C ALA A 189 -5.47 10.78 -3.22
N ALA A 190 -6.47 11.63 -2.99
CA ALA A 190 -7.74 11.23 -2.39
C ALA A 190 -8.55 10.29 -3.30
N GLN A 191 -8.61 10.55 -4.61
CA GLN A 191 -9.28 9.71 -5.59
C GLN A 191 -8.63 8.32 -5.69
N PHE A 192 -7.30 8.26 -5.70
CA PHE A 192 -6.56 7.01 -5.67
C PHE A 192 -6.89 6.18 -4.42
N LEU A 193 -6.82 6.78 -3.23
CA LEU A 193 -7.19 6.08 -1.98
C LEU A 193 -8.64 5.60 -2.00
N ALA A 194 -9.57 6.43 -2.49
CA ALA A 194 -10.97 6.04 -2.65
C ALA A 194 -11.13 4.86 -3.62
N ALA A 195 -10.32 4.79 -4.67
CA ALA A 195 -10.32 3.66 -5.60
C ALA A 195 -9.77 2.37 -4.95
N VAL A 196 -8.71 2.46 -4.13
CA VAL A 196 -8.21 1.32 -3.34
C VAL A 196 -9.27 0.83 -2.36
N LYS A 197 -9.89 1.77 -1.59
CA LYS A 197 -10.97 1.46 -0.64
C LYS A 197 -12.12 0.71 -1.33
N ARG A 198 -12.68 1.25 -2.42
CA ARG A 198 -13.80 0.60 -3.15
C ARG A 198 -13.48 -0.84 -3.54
N ARG A 199 -12.23 -1.11 -3.99
CA ARG A 199 -11.78 -2.45 -4.35
C ARG A 199 -11.73 -3.39 -3.16
N LEU A 200 -11.22 -2.93 -2.02
CA LEU A 200 -11.18 -3.74 -0.79
C LEU A 200 -12.57 -4.04 -0.24
N GLU A 201 -13.49 -3.10 -0.36
CA GLU A 201 -14.88 -3.25 0.09
C GLU A 201 -15.74 -4.09 -0.88
N SER A 202 -15.23 -4.43 -2.08
CA SER A 202 -15.92 -5.22 -3.12
C SER A 202 -15.34 -6.61 -3.37
N VAL A 203 -14.27 -7.01 -2.69
CA VAL A 203 -13.60 -8.33 -2.85
C VAL A 203 -14.54 -9.52 -2.64
#